data_2cce5f7d72c0049cbabcc2b68f975bd3
#
_entry.id   2cce5f7d72c0049cbabcc2b68f975bd3
#
_cell.length_a   1.000
_cell.length_b   1.000
_cell.length_c   1.000
_cell.angle_alpha   90.00
_cell.angle_beta   90.00
_cell.angle_gamma   90.00
#
_symmetry.space_group_name_H-M   'P 1'
#
loop_
_entity.id
_entity.type
_entity.pdbx_description
1 polymer ?
#
loop_
_entity_poly.entity_id
_entity_poly.type
_entity_poly.pdbx_seq_one_letter_code
_entity_poly.pdbx_strand_id
1 'polypeptide(L)'
;MNETFSDLNVVNKIKTNKEVMPFINSLSENTIKGHMLVSVFGGGTSNSEYEFLTGNSVSSLPLNGNAYTQFVKHKVPSLASQLKQQGYDTLAFHPYKAHGWNRDTVYPLIGFDNFLDETSMNPNGEKFRGWYSDAEDYNKIIDIFNKKKAGHYSYSM
;
A
#
# COMPACT_ATOMS: atom_id res chain seq x y z
N MET A 1 1.64 -1.83 1.07
CA MET A 1 1.38 -2.58 -0.18
C MET A 1 2.29 -2.04 -1.26
N ASN A 2 3.00 -2.88 -1.99
CA ASN A 2 3.76 -2.48 -3.19
C ASN A 2 3.04 -3.09 -4.40
N GLU A 3 2.12 -2.36 -5.00
CA GLU A 3 1.17 -2.87 -5.99
C GLU A 3 1.83 -3.16 -7.35
N THR A 4 2.75 -2.31 -7.78
CA THR A 4 3.41 -2.46 -9.08
C THR A 4 4.56 -3.47 -9.07
N PHE A 5 4.87 -4.02 -7.91
CA PHE A 5 5.95 -4.98 -7.73
C PHE A 5 5.55 -6.37 -8.22
N SER A 6 6.25 -6.89 -9.22
CA SER A 6 6.00 -8.22 -9.76
C SER A 6 7.27 -8.88 -10.29
N ASP A 7 7.32 -10.21 -10.21
CA ASP A 7 8.36 -10.98 -10.90
C ASP A 7 7.98 -11.14 -12.38
N LEU A 8 8.64 -10.40 -13.23
CA LEU A 8 8.40 -10.46 -14.69
C LEU A 8 8.71 -11.83 -15.30
N ASN A 9 9.49 -12.69 -14.62
CA ASN A 9 9.74 -14.06 -15.08
C ASN A 9 8.50 -14.95 -15.03
N VAL A 10 7.47 -14.55 -14.27
CA VAL A 10 6.17 -15.26 -14.24
C VAL A 10 5.45 -15.12 -15.56
N VAL A 11 5.57 -13.97 -16.21
CA VAL A 11 4.91 -13.69 -17.49
C VAL A 11 5.75 -14.20 -18.67
N ASN A 12 7.05 -13.98 -18.62
CA ASN A 12 7.97 -14.40 -19.69
C ASN A 12 9.37 -14.65 -19.12
N LYS A 13 10.02 -15.75 -19.53
CA LYS A 13 11.39 -16.03 -19.11
C LYS A 13 12.35 -14.99 -19.68
N ILE A 14 12.82 -14.10 -18.84
CA ILE A 14 13.77 -13.04 -19.19
C ILE A 14 15.18 -13.53 -18.87
N LYS A 15 16.08 -13.50 -19.87
CA LYS A 15 17.49 -13.78 -19.64
C LYS A 15 18.15 -12.54 -19.06
N THR A 16 18.68 -12.66 -17.85
CA THR A 16 19.43 -11.60 -17.17
C THR A 16 20.83 -12.11 -16.79
N ASN A 17 21.77 -11.19 -16.65
CA ASN A 17 23.14 -11.50 -16.21
C ASN A 17 23.28 -11.61 -14.68
N LYS A 18 22.22 -11.26 -13.94
CA LYS A 18 22.13 -11.40 -12.48
C LYS A 18 20.72 -11.84 -12.12
N GLU A 19 20.58 -12.46 -10.97
CA GLU A 19 19.27 -12.77 -10.43
C GLU A 19 18.44 -11.48 -10.24
N VAL A 20 17.20 -11.53 -10.69
CA VAL A 20 16.22 -10.47 -10.46
C VAL A 20 15.51 -10.76 -9.14
N MET A 21 15.52 -9.83 -8.20
CA MET A 21 14.87 -9.96 -6.90
C MET A 21 15.51 -11.01 -5.95
N PRO A 22 16.86 -11.03 -5.79
CA PRO A 22 17.52 -12.06 -4.98
C PRO A 22 17.04 -12.06 -3.53
N PHE A 23 16.80 -10.90 -2.93
CA PHE A 23 16.29 -10.77 -1.57
C PHE A 23 14.90 -11.42 -1.42
N ILE A 24 13.96 -11.10 -2.27
CA ILE A 24 12.59 -11.67 -2.20
C ILE A 24 12.63 -13.18 -2.42
N ASN A 25 13.48 -13.65 -3.33
CA ASN A 25 13.63 -15.08 -3.61
C ASN A 25 14.23 -15.84 -2.42
N SER A 26 15.15 -15.22 -1.67
CA SER A 26 15.79 -15.83 -0.50
C SER A 26 14.88 -15.93 0.72
N LEU A 27 13.79 -15.16 0.80
CA LEU A 27 12.88 -15.20 1.96
C LEU A 27 12.22 -16.58 2.07
N SER A 28 12.38 -17.26 3.22
CA SER A 28 11.83 -18.60 3.48
C SER A 28 11.19 -18.73 4.86
N GLU A 29 11.67 -18.00 5.86
CA GLU A 29 11.14 -18.04 7.22
C GLU A 29 10.12 -16.92 7.45
N ASN A 30 9.04 -17.22 8.18
CA ASN A 30 7.98 -16.27 8.50
C ASN A 30 7.44 -15.53 7.25
N THR A 31 7.43 -16.21 6.12
CA THR A 31 7.08 -15.63 4.82
C THR A 31 6.02 -16.47 4.13
N ILE A 32 4.98 -15.81 3.64
CA ILE A 32 3.99 -16.40 2.74
C ILE A 32 4.21 -15.79 1.36
N LYS A 33 4.42 -16.62 0.36
CA LYS A 33 4.57 -16.23 -1.04
C LYS A 33 3.47 -16.87 -1.89
N GLY A 34 2.97 -16.14 -2.86
CA GLY A 34 1.97 -16.63 -3.79
C GLY A 34 1.73 -15.65 -4.92
N HIS A 35 0.89 -16.07 -5.85
CA HIS A 35 0.42 -15.22 -6.93
C HIS A 35 -1.00 -14.79 -6.63
N MET A 36 -1.29 -13.52 -6.82
CA MET A 36 -2.63 -12.96 -6.66
C MET A 36 -3.08 -12.37 -7.98
N LEU A 37 -4.25 -12.80 -8.43
CA LEU A 37 -4.90 -12.18 -9.58
C LEU A 37 -5.58 -10.89 -9.11
N VAL A 38 -5.18 -9.77 -9.67
CA VAL A 38 -5.80 -8.47 -9.40
C VAL A 38 -6.78 -8.13 -10.52
N SER A 39 -7.91 -7.50 -10.18
CA SER A 39 -8.97 -7.12 -11.13
C SER A 39 -8.60 -5.92 -11.97
N VAL A 40 -7.57 -5.18 -11.58
CA VAL A 40 -7.22 -3.89 -12.20
C VAL A 40 -6.15 -4.11 -13.25
N PHE A 41 -6.39 -3.62 -14.45
CA PHE A 41 -5.48 -3.73 -15.58
C PHE A 41 -4.83 -2.38 -15.90
N GLY A 42 -3.49 -2.37 -15.95
CA GLY A 42 -2.74 -1.24 -16.51
C GLY A 42 -2.79 0.05 -15.69
N GLY A 43 -2.66 0.00 -14.39
CA GLY A 43 -2.73 1.14 -13.47
C GLY A 43 -3.97 1.08 -12.56
N GLY A 44 -4.30 2.20 -11.88
CA GLY A 44 -5.46 2.22 -10.99
C GLY A 44 -5.18 1.60 -9.62
N THR A 45 -3.99 1.82 -9.07
CA THR A 45 -3.52 1.33 -7.76
C THR A 45 -4.56 1.48 -6.64
N SER A 46 -5.27 2.61 -6.61
CA SER A 46 -6.33 2.86 -5.62
C SER A 46 -7.50 1.88 -5.69
N ASN A 47 -7.77 1.29 -6.85
CA ASN A 47 -8.76 0.24 -6.98
C ASN A 47 -8.24 -1.09 -6.39
N SER A 48 -6.98 -1.44 -6.63
CA SER A 48 -6.34 -2.61 -5.99
C SER A 48 -6.27 -2.44 -4.47
N GLU A 49 -5.93 -1.24 -3.99
CA GLU A 49 -5.97 -0.92 -2.55
C GLU A 49 -7.38 -1.08 -1.98
N TYR A 50 -8.40 -0.56 -2.67
CA TYR A 50 -9.79 -0.67 -2.25
C TYR A 50 -10.22 -2.13 -2.13
N GLU A 51 -9.96 -2.95 -3.14
CA GLU A 51 -10.30 -4.37 -3.11
C GLU A 51 -9.60 -5.10 -1.97
N PHE A 52 -8.29 -4.87 -1.80
CA PHE A 52 -7.51 -5.49 -0.73
C PHE A 52 -8.03 -5.10 0.66
N LEU A 53 -8.31 -3.82 0.87
CA LEU A 53 -8.70 -3.31 2.18
C LEU A 53 -10.15 -3.65 2.55
N THR A 54 -11.06 -3.61 1.58
CA THR A 54 -12.50 -3.75 1.86
C THR A 54 -13.06 -5.14 1.55
N GLY A 55 -12.36 -5.93 0.74
CA GLY A 55 -12.88 -7.18 0.20
C GLY A 55 -13.98 -7.01 -0.87
N ASN A 56 -14.30 -5.78 -1.25
CA ASN A 56 -15.29 -5.50 -2.29
C ASN A 56 -14.63 -5.45 -3.67
N SER A 57 -15.27 -6.04 -4.67
CA SER A 57 -14.76 -6.00 -6.03
C SER A 57 -15.09 -4.69 -6.74
N VAL A 58 -14.15 -4.15 -7.51
CA VAL A 58 -14.39 -3.02 -8.41
C VAL A 58 -15.04 -3.43 -9.73
N SER A 59 -15.28 -4.71 -9.96
CA SER A 59 -15.91 -5.21 -11.20
C SER A 59 -17.32 -4.68 -11.44
N SER A 60 -18.00 -4.24 -10.37
CA SER A 60 -19.32 -3.63 -10.44
C SER A 60 -19.29 -2.12 -10.74
N LEU A 61 -18.12 -1.50 -10.74
CA LEU A 61 -17.97 -0.10 -11.08
C LEU A 61 -18.09 0.10 -12.61
N PRO A 62 -18.53 1.28 -13.06
CA PRO A 62 -18.49 1.61 -14.47
C PRO A 62 -17.08 1.45 -15.05
N LEU A 63 -17.00 1.24 -16.36
CA LEU A 63 -15.71 1.17 -17.08
C LEU A 63 -14.87 2.42 -16.75
N ASN A 64 -13.63 2.19 -16.38
CA ASN A 64 -12.69 3.22 -15.88
C ASN A 64 -13.13 3.91 -14.56
N GLY A 65 -14.08 3.33 -13.83
CA GLY A 65 -14.45 3.81 -12.51
C GLY A 65 -13.30 3.68 -11.51
N ASN A 66 -13.20 4.65 -10.60
CA ASN A 66 -12.23 4.64 -9.53
C ASN A 66 -12.94 4.74 -8.19
N ALA A 67 -12.75 3.72 -7.34
CA ALA A 67 -13.44 3.61 -6.06
C ALA A 67 -13.17 4.83 -5.17
N TYR A 68 -11.93 5.24 -5.02
CA TYR A 68 -11.54 6.31 -4.11
C TYR A 68 -12.04 7.69 -4.55
N THR A 69 -11.91 8.02 -5.82
CA THR A 69 -12.25 9.35 -6.30
C THR A 69 -13.75 9.55 -6.55
N GLN A 70 -14.48 8.46 -6.84
CA GLN A 70 -15.86 8.55 -7.32
C GLN A 70 -16.89 7.96 -6.34
N PHE A 71 -16.56 6.86 -5.67
CA PHE A 71 -17.58 6.05 -4.99
C PHE A 71 -17.46 6.00 -3.46
N VAL A 72 -16.27 6.08 -2.87
CA VAL A 72 -16.13 6.10 -1.42
C VAL A 72 -16.51 7.48 -0.88
N LYS A 73 -17.75 7.64 -0.47
CA LYS A 73 -18.33 8.89 0.08
C LYS A 73 -18.79 8.75 1.54
N HIS A 74 -18.83 7.53 2.04
CA HIS A 74 -19.27 7.18 3.38
C HIS A 74 -18.32 6.15 3.99
N LYS A 75 -18.47 5.88 5.29
CA LYS A 75 -17.69 4.83 5.96
C LYS A 75 -17.93 3.48 5.30
N VAL A 76 -16.86 2.82 4.93
CA VAL A 76 -16.86 1.48 4.36
C VAL A 76 -16.10 0.55 5.32
N PRO A 77 -16.69 -0.59 5.74
CA PRO A 77 -15.96 -1.58 6.52
C PRO A 77 -14.71 -2.05 5.76
N SER A 78 -13.61 -2.17 6.50
CA SER A 78 -12.34 -2.58 5.91
C SER A 78 -11.49 -3.37 6.89
N LEU A 79 -10.39 -3.95 6.43
CA LEU A 79 -9.40 -4.58 7.27
C LEU A 79 -8.88 -3.62 8.36
N ALA A 80 -8.62 -2.35 8.00
CA ALA A 80 -8.19 -1.33 8.96
C ALA A 80 -9.25 -1.10 10.04
N SER A 81 -10.53 -0.92 9.66
CA SER A 81 -11.61 -0.72 10.62
C SER A 81 -11.84 -1.94 11.52
N GLN A 82 -11.64 -3.14 11.02
CA GLN A 82 -11.77 -4.38 11.81
C GLN A 82 -10.62 -4.54 12.82
N LEU A 83 -9.39 -4.27 12.39
CA LEU A 83 -8.22 -4.30 13.27
C LEU A 83 -8.31 -3.21 14.35
N LYS A 84 -8.77 -2.01 14.00
CA LYS A 84 -9.04 -0.95 14.96
C LYS A 84 -10.03 -1.39 16.06
N GLN A 85 -11.09 -2.10 15.72
CA GLN A 85 -12.04 -2.66 16.70
C GLN A 85 -11.40 -3.69 17.63
N GLN A 86 -10.30 -4.31 17.20
CA GLN A 86 -9.51 -5.23 18.01
C GLN A 86 -8.40 -4.54 18.84
N GLY A 87 -8.35 -3.20 18.82
CA GLY A 87 -7.38 -2.41 19.60
C GLY A 87 -6.07 -2.13 18.88
N TYR A 88 -6.00 -2.33 17.56
CA TYR A 88 -4.84 -1.94 16.77
C TYR A 88 -4.84 -0.42 16.50
N ASP A 89 -3.69 0.21 16.56
CA ASP A 89 -3.47 1.52 15.95
C ASP A 89 -3.39 1.35 14.43
N THR A 90 -4.14 2.14 13.68
CA THR A 90 -4.19 2.02 12.22
C THR A 90 -3.59 3.25 11.54
N LEU A 91 -2.57 3.01 10.73
CA LEU A 91 -1.82 4.05 10.03
C LEU A 91 -1.71 3.74 8.54
N ALA A 92 -2.08 4.69 7.70
CA ALA A 92 -1.75 4.68 6.29
C ALA A 92 -0.54 5.59 6.03
N PHE A 93 0.34 5.17 5.13
CA PHE A 93 1.48 5.95 4.71
C PHE A 93 1.64 5.87 3.19
N HIS A 94 1.86 7.03 2.55
CA HIS A 94 2.13 7.10 1.12
C HIS A 94 3.04 8.29 0.82
N PRO A 95 4.24 8.10 0.24
CA PRO A 95 5.27 9.14 0.08
C PRO A 95 4.97 10.11 -1.08
N TYR A 96 3.72 10.49 -1.23
CA TYR A 96 3.24 11.42 -2.24
C TYR A 96 2.17 12.35 -1.66
N LYS A 97 1.67 13.29 -2.46
CA LYS A 97 0.63 14.24 -2.06
C LYS A 97 -0.61 13.56 -1.52
N ALA A 98 -1.09 14.03 -0.38
CA ALA A 98 -2.26 13.47 0.30
C ALA A 98 -3.50 13.36 -0.61
N HIS A 99 -3.70 14.34 -1.50
CA HIS A 99 -4.81 14.33 -2.46
C HIS A 99 -4.69 13.27 -3.56
N GLY A 100 -3.51 12.65 -3.71
CA GLY A 100 -3.31 11.60 -4.72
C GLY A 100 -4.35 10.50 -4.51
N TRP A 101 -5.18 10.24 -5.52
CA TRP A 101 -6.33 9.33 -5.44
C TRP A 101 -7.33 9.67 -4.34
N ASN A 102 -7.40 10.94 -3.88
CA ASN A 102 -8.32 11.38 -2.81
C ASN A 102 -8.09 10.65 -1.47
N ARG A 103 -6.84 10.24 -1.19
CA ARG A 103 -6.49 9.41 -0.02
C ARG A 103 -6.78 10.10 1.32
N ASP A 104 -6.52 11.40 1.40
CA ASP A 104 -6.80 12.23 2.58
C ASP A 104 -8.28 12.18 3.01
N THR A 105 -9.19 12.04 2.07
CA THR A 105 -10.62 11.88 2.34
C THR A 105 -10.99 10.42 2.58
N VAL A 106 -10.42 9.50 1.80
CA VAL A 106 -10.85 8.10 1.79
C VAL A 106 -10.31 7.30 2.97
N TYR A 107 -9.04 7.47 3.34
CA TYR A 107 -8.45 6.67 4.41
C TYR A 107 -9.18 6.77 5.75
N PRO A 108 -9.63 7.94 6.21
CA PRO A 108 -10.49 8.01 7.39
C PRO A 108 -11.82 7.27 7.22
N LEU A 109 -12.40 7.28 6.02
CA LEU A 109 -13.68 6.60 5.73
C LEU A 109 -13.56 5.08 5.73
N ILE A 110 -12.39 4.56 5.39
CA ILE A 110 -12.10 3.12 5.44
C ILE A 110 -11.40 2.69 6.74
N GLY A 111 -11.30 3.57 7.74
CA GLY A 111 -10.99 3.21 9.11
C GLY A 111 -9.57 3.44 9.58
N PHE A 112 -8.70 4.09 8.80
CA PHE A 112 -7.39 4.51 9.31
C PHE A 112 -7.53 5.68 10.28
N ASP A 113 -6.78 5.62 11.39
CA ASP A 113 -6.71 6.69 12.38
C ASP A 113 -5.81 7.83 11.93
N ASN A 114 -4.73 7.48 11.24
CA ASN A 114 -3.73 8.43 10.79
C ASN A 114 -3.34 8.14 9.35
N PHE A 115 -3.03 9.23 8.63
CA PHE A 115 -2.44 9.17 7.31
C PHE A 115 -1.20 10.07 7.26
N LEU A 116 -0.08 9.51 6.86
CA LEU A 116 1.18 10.21 6.63
C LEU A 116 1.45 10.26 5.13
N ASP A 117 1.71 11.45 4.63
CA ASP A 117 2.01 11.72 3.23
C ASP A 117 3.48 12.18 3.03
N GLU A 118 3.80 12.73 1.87
CA GLU A 118 5.14 13.23 1.54
C GLU A 118 5.67 14.27 2.54
N THR A 119 4.81 14.99 3.25
CA THR A 119 5.24 16.01 4.23
C THR A 119 5.88 15.39 5.47
N SER A 120 5.62 14.12 5.71
CA SER A 120 6.23 13.35 6.80
C SER A 120 7.61 12.80 6.49
N MET A 121 8.04 12.88 5.22
CA MET A 121 9.33 12.40 4.75
C MET A 121 10.47 13.37 5.13
N ASN A 122 11.70 12.86 5.14
CA ASN A 122 12.88 13.70 5.26
C ASN A 122 13.01 14.56 3.98
N PRO A 123 12.90 15.90 4.07
CA PRO A 123 12.99 16.76 2.87
C PRO A 123 14.32 16.65 2.13
N ASN A 124 15.39 16.24 2.84
CA ASN A 124 16.73 16.00 2.29
C ASN A 124 16.99 14.53 1.97
N GLY A 125 15.96 13.68 2.04
CA GLY A 125 16.07 12.26 1.71
C GLY A 125 16.42 12.04 0.24
N GLU A 126 16.97 10.86 -0.05
CA GLU A 126 17.35 10.49 -1.40
C GLU A 126 16.15 10.50 -2.35
N LYS A 127 16.32 11.11 -3.50
CA LYS A 127 15.30 11.16 -4.55
C LYS A 127 15.83 10.63 -5.86
N PHE A 128 15.01 9.85 -6.53
CA PHE A 128 15.25 9.37 -7.87
C PHE A 128 14.18 9.91 -8.82
N ARG A 129 14.60 10.63 -9.88
CA ARG A 129 13.67 11.28 -10.82
C ARG A 129 12.65 12.22 -10.16
N GLY A 130 13.01 12.86 -9.06
CA GLY A 130 12.13 13.77 -8.33
C GLY A 130 11.22 13.12 -7.27
N TRP A 131 11.24 11.81 -7.16
CA TRP A 131 10.48 11.03 -6.17
C TRP A 131 11.41 10.46 -5.10
N TYR A 132 10.92 10.31 -3.87
CA TYR A 132 11.67 9.60 -2.83
C TYR A 132 12.04 8.20 -3.30
N SER A 133 13.26 7.75 -2.96
CA SER A 133 13.69 6.39 -3.28
C SER A 133 12.93 5.37 -2.43
N ASP A 134 12.83 4.14 -2.95
CA ASP A 134 12.23 3.03 -2.19
C ASP A 134 12.96 2.82 -0.85
N ALA A 135 14.27 3.08 -0.80
CA ALA A 135 15.05 2.98 0.43
C ALA A 135 14.57 3.99 1.49
N GLU A 136 14.31 5.24 1.11
CA GLU A 136 13.77 6.26 2.01
C GLU A 136 12.37 5.89 2.49
N ASP A 137 11.56 5.33 1.60
CA ASP A 137 10.21 4.87 1.90
C ASP A 137 10.22 3.76 2.95
N TYR A 138 11.00 2.70 2.73
CA TYR A 138 11.16 1.62 3.70
C TYR A 138 11.77 2.07 5.03
N ASN A 139 12.76 2.96 5.00
CA ASN A 139 13.35 3.53 6.22
C ASN A 139 12.29 4.28 7.04
N LYS A 140 11.40 5.01 6.38
CA LYS A 140 10.28 5.68 7.04
C LYS A 140 9.32 4.69 7.69
N ILE A 141 8.96 3.61 7.01
CA ILE A 141 8.09 2.55 7.55
C ILE A 141 8.74 1.90 8.78
N ILE A 142 10.03 1.59 8.70
CA ILE A 142 10.78 1.02 9.84
C ILE A 142 10.81 2.00 11.03
N ASP A 143 11.05 3.28 10.78
CA ASP A 143 11.04 4.31 11.82
C ASP A 143 9.67 4.43 12.50
N ILE A 144 8.59 4.43 11.73
CA ILE A 144 7.21 4.42 12.25
C ILE A 144 6.99 3.18 13.13
N PHE A 145 7.37 2.01 12.65
CA PHE A 145 7.21 0.75 13.39
C PHE A 145 7.98 0.77 14.71
N ASN A 146 9.21 1.27 14.71
CA ASN A 146 10.06 1.33 15.90
C ASN A 146 9.54 2.34 16.95
N LYS A 147 8.83 3.38 16.53
CA LYS A 147 8.24 4.41 17.39
C LYS A 147 6.86 4.04 17.93
N LYS A 148 6.30 2.91 17.57
CA LYS A 148 5.01 2.47 18.11
C LYS A 148 5.07 2.33 19.63
N LYS A 149 3.96 2.57 20.31
CA LYS A 149 3.86 2.39 21.76
C LYS A 149 4.06 0.93 22.14
N ALA A 150 4.81 0.69 23.22
CA ALA A 150 4.97 -0.67 23.74
C ALA A 150 3.61 -1.27 24.16
N GLY A 151 3.37 -2.52 23.80
CA GLY A 151 2.10 -3.21 24.07
C GLY A 151 0.95 -2.88 23.13
N HIS A 152 1.16 -2.01 22.14
CA HIS A 152 0.19 -1.76 21.08
C HIS A 152 0.53 -2.55 19.82
N TYR A 153 -0.48 -3.13 19.22
CA TYR A 153 -0.38 -3.67 17.88
C TYR A 153 -0.57 -2.52 16.88
N SER A 154 0.15 -2.54 15.76
CA SER A 154 -0.02 -1.56 14.71
C SER A 154 -0.27 -2.25 13.36
N TYR A 155 -1.16 -1.68 12.59
CA TYR A 155 -1.39 -2.02 11.20
C TYR A 155 -1.03 -0.82 10.34
N SER A 156 -0.03 -0.97 9.48
CA SER A 156 0.44 0.07 8.55
C SER A 156 0.34 -0.41 7.12
N MET A 157 -0.06 0.47 6.24
CA MET A 157 -0.13 0.25 4.80
C MET A 157 0.58 1.37 4.06
#